data_3874e270e526410532de00a1328c564e
#
_entry.id   3874e270e526410532de00a1328c564e
#
_cell.length_a   1.000
_cell.length_b   1.000
_cell.length_c   1.000
_cell.angle_alpha   90.00
_cell.angle_beta   90.00
_cell.angle_gamma   90.00
#
_symmetry.space_group_name_H-M   'P 1'
#
loop_
_entity.id
_entity.type
_entity.pdbx_description
1 polymer ?
#
loop_
_entity_poly.entity_id
_entity_poly.type
_entity_poly.pdbx_seq_one_letter_code
_entity_poly.pdbx_strand_id
1 'polypeptide(L)'
;LRLAISNIAWDTVEDEAVAALLQRYGVDAIDVAPGKYFADPCKASDEDIARVKTWWADRGIELTGMQALLFGTSGLNVFGTPESQDAMLRHLAAVCRIGAGLGSKRIVFGSPKNRDRSGLNDQETMAIAVSFFRRLGDIAHSHGVVICLEPNPTCYGANFMTSSRETLEVVRQVGHRSIGMQLDTGALAINGEDPWIVLEHCASHVCHVHASEPDLLPLGDGGGDHAKAAAAMKKYLPDHVVSIEMLATKNEAHVASIERALHVAIRYYRNESVEVHE
;
A
#
# COMPACT_ATOMS: atom_id res chain seq x y z
N LEU A 1 1.12 -11.30 -13.80
CA LEU A 1 1.54 -10.55 -12.60
C LEU A 1 1.40 -11.45 -11.37
N ARG A 2 2.34 -11.36 -10.42
CA ARG A 2 2.23 -12.01 -9.12
C ARG A 2 1.18 -11.29 -8.27
N LEU A 3 0.35 -12.06 -7.55
CA LEU A 3 -0.71 -11.50 -6.71
C LEU A 3 -0.33 -11.53 -5.23
N ALA A 4 -0.79 -10.53 -4.52
CA ALA A 4 -0.82 -10.44 -3.07
C ALA A 4 -2.19 -9.93 -2.61
N ILE A 5 -2.42 -9.94 -1.31
CA ILE A 5 -3.57 -9.27 -0.68
C ILE A 5 -3.15 -8.62 0.63
N SER A 6 -3.71 -7.45 0.91
CA SER A 6 -3.46 -6.76 2.16
C SER A 6 -4.26 -7.34 3.32
N ASN A 7 -3.62 -7.51 4.47
CA ASN A 7 -4.27 -8.03 5.67
C ASN A 7 -5.25 -7.07 6.35
N ILE A 8 -5.51 -5.89 5.76
CA ILE A 8 -6.64 -5.05 6.20
C ILE A 8 -8.00 -5.67 5.86
N ALA A 9 -8.01 -6.68 4.98
CA ALA A 9 -9.21 -7.40 4.56
C ALA A 9 -9.77 -8.40 5.60
N TRP A 10 -9.04 -8.71 6.68
CA TRP A 10 -9.48 -9.68 7.70
C TRP A 10 -8.90 -9.36 9.08
N ASP A 11 -9.40 -10.01 10.12
CA ASP A 11 -8.84 -9.93 11.47
C ASP A 11 -7.76 -11.00 11.69
N THR A 12 -6.73 -10.70 12.49
CA THR A 12 -5.57 -11.60 12.67
C THR A 12 -5.92 -12.99 13.24
N VAL A 13 -7.06 -13.11 13.91
CA VAL A 13 -7.58 -14.43 14.37
C VAL A 13 -7.97 -15.34 13.18
N GLU A 14 -8.12 -14.78 12.00
CA GLU A 14 -8.46 -15.50 10.76
C GLU A 14 -7.23 -15.81 9.90
N ASP A 15 -6.01 -15.43 10.34
CA ASP A 15 -4.77 -15.62 9.56
C ASP A 15 -4.62 -17.06 9.05
N GLU A 16 -4.96 -18.07 9.85
CA GLU A 16 -4.88 -19.49 9.46
C GLU A 16 -5.86 -19.83 8.33
N ALA A 17 -7.11 -19.38 8.43
CA ALA A 17 -8.12 -19.61 7.40
C ALA A 17 -7.77 -18.88 6.09
N VAL A 18 -7.26 -17.65 6.20
CA VAL A 18 -6.83 -16.87 5.03
C VAL A 18 -5.59 -17.50 4.40
N ALA A 19 -4.60 -17.92 5.18
CA ALA A 19 -3.41 -18.60 4.65
C ALA A 19 -3.80 -19.86 3.85
N ALA A 20 -4.71 -20.68 4.38
CA ALA A 20 -5.22 -21.87 3.67
C ALA A 20 -5.95 -21.49 2.37
N LEU A 21 -6.73 -20.40 2.38
CA LEU A 21 -7.39 -19.88 1.18
C LEU A 21 -6.37 -19.43 0.13
N LEU A 22 -5.37 -18.65 0.54
CA LEU A 22 -4.33 -18.17 -0.36
C LEU A 22 -3.54 -19.32 -1.02
N GLN A 23 -3.18 -20.34 -0.24
CA GLN A 23 -2.51 -21.55 -0.73
C GLN A 23 -3.37 -22.27 -1.79
N ARG A 24 -4.70 -22.42 -1.55
CA ARG A 24 -5.64 -23.04 -2.50
C ARG A 24 -5.66 -22.33 -3.85
N TYR A 25 -5.53 -20.99 -3.85
CA TYR A 25 -5.52 -20.17 -5.07
C TYR A 25 -4.11 -19.84 -5.59
N GLY A 26 -3.07 -20.44 -5.01
CA GLY A 26 -1.69 -20.21 -5.40
C GLY A 26 -1.26 -18.75 -5.26
N VAL A 27 -1.77 -18.03 -4.24
CA VAL A 27 -1.32 -16.69 -3.86
C VAL A 27 -0.33 -16.84 -2.72
N ASP A 28 0.90 -16.43 -2.96
CA ASP A 28 2.06 -16.67 -2.08
C ASP A 28 2.61 -15.39 -1.44
N ALA A 29 1.83 -14.32 -1.45
CA ALA A 29 2.26 -13.02 -0.93
C ALA A 29 1.12 -12.26 -0.26
N ILE A 30 1.46 -11.49 0.79
CA ILE A 30 0.56 -10.52 1.42
C ILE A 30 1.26 -9.20 1.71
N ASP A 31 0.46 -8.14 1.83
CA ASP A 31 0.86 -6.89 2.47
C ASP A 31 0.32 -6.81 3.88
N VAL A 32 1.05 -6.16 4.78
CA VAL A 32 0.73 -6.09 6.21
C VAL A 32 0.47 -4.66 6.67
N ALA A 33 -0.58 -4.48 7.45
CA ALA A 33 -0.75 -3.32 8.32
C ALA A 33 0.01 -3.61 9.64
N PRO A 34 1.10 -2.90 9.93
CA PRO A 34 1.96 -3.24 11.08
C PRO A 34 1.20 -3.18 12.40
N GLY A 35 0.24 -2.27 12.55
CA GLY A 35 -0.58 -2.14 13.76
C GLY A 35 -1.44 -3.37 14.10
N LYS A 36 -1.65 -4.29 13.17
CA LYS A 36 -2.37 -5.54 13.42
C LYS A 36 -1.53 -6.56 14.20
N TYR A 37 -0.21 -6.50 14.07
CA TYR A 37 0.71 -7.38 14.79
C TYR A 37 1.50 -6.66 15.89
N PHE A 38 1.74 -5.36 15.71
CA PHE A 38 2.56 -4.53 16.60
C PHE A 38 1.76 -3.31 17.04
N ALA A 39 1.11 -3.41 18.21
CA ALA A 39 0.26 -2.34 18.73
C ALA A 39 1.00 -1.00 18.89
N ASP A 40 2.29 -1.06 19.22
CA ASP A 40 3.20 0.08 19.22
C ASP A 40 4.45 -0.29 18.40
N PRO A 41 4.59 0.19 17.16
CA PRO A 41 5.74 -0.10 16.32
C PRO A 41 7.10 0.24 16.95
N CYS A 42 7.15 1.27 17.79
CA CYS A 42 8.38 1.67 18.47
C CYS A 42 8.85 0.65 19.52
N LYS A 43 7.94 -0.18 20.03
CA LYS A 43 8.21 -1.22 21.05
C LYS A 43 8.33 -2.62 20.48
N ALA A 44 8.04 -2.82 19.19
CA ALA A 44 8.15 -4.12 18.55
C ALA A 44 9.60 -4.65 18.68
N SER A 45 9.77 -5.84 19.28
CA SER A 45 11.08 -6.48 19.37
C SER A 45 11.45 -7.18 18.05
N ASP A 46 12.73 -7.44 17.82
CA ASP A 46 13.17 -8.20 16.66
C ASP A 46 12.66 -9.64 16.70
N GLU A 47 12.46 -10.19 17.91
CA GLU A 47 11.88 -11.51 18.13
C GLU A 47 10.39 -11.54 17.73
N ASP A 48 9.62 -10.52 18.08
CA ASP A 48 8.22 -10.39 17.67
C ASP A 48 8.09 -10.30 16.15
N ILE A 49 8.96 -9.51 15.51
CA ILE A 49 9.00 -9.34 14.06
C ILE A 49 9.37 -10.69 13.39
N ALA A 50 10.41 -11.36 13.88
CA ALA A 50 10.83 -12.66 13.36
C ALA A 50 9.74 -13.72 13.50
N ARG A 51 8.97 -13.71 14.60
CA ARG A 51 7.86 -14.64 14.84
C ARG A 51 6.75 -14.46 13.78
N VAL A 52 6.34 -13.23 13.49
CA VAL A 52 5.34 -12.95 12.47
C VAL A 52 5.84 -13.39 11.10
N LYS A 53 7.08 -13.05 10.75
CA LYS A 53 7.71 -13.46 9.48
C LYS A 53 7.73 -14.98 9.32
N THR A 54 8.21 -15.69 10.32
CA THR A 54 8.34 -17.16 10.30
C THR A 54 6.98 -17.81 10.17
N TRP A 55 5.96 -17.30 10.88
CA TRP A 55 4.60 -17.85 10.85
C TRP A 55 4.03 -17.86 9.43
N TRP A 56 4.20 -16.79 8.66
CA TRP A 56 3.76 -16.70 7.26
C TRP A 56 4.65 -17.50 6.33
N ALA A 57 5.98 -17.45 6.54
CA ALA A 57 6.95 -18.19 5.73
C ALA A 57 6.76 -19.71 5.82
N ASP A 58 6.43 -20.26 7.00
CA ASP A 58 6.13 -21.67 7.21
C ASP A 58 4.90 -22.15 6.41
N ARG A 59 4.06 -21.20 5.96
CA ARG A 59 2.89 -21.42 5.10
C ARG A 59 3.16 -21.09 3.63
N GLY A 60 4.43 -20.80 3.28
CA GLY A 60 4.83 -20.45 1.92
C GLY A 60 4.36 -19.08 1.46
N ILE A 61 4.05 -18.16 2.39
CA ILE A 61 3.55 -16.82 2.09
C ILE A 61 4.61 -15.78 2.47
N GLU A 62 4.98 -14.95 1.50
CA GLU A 62 5.93 -13.86 1.65
C GLU A 62 5.22 -12.56 2.06
N LEU A 63 5.87 -11.75 2.90
CA LEU A 63 5.40 -10.42 3.27
C LEU A 63 6.06 -9.41 2.33
N THR A 64 5.32 -8.90 1.33
CA THR A 64 5.87 -8.11 0.22
C THR A 64 5.81 -6.62 0.43
N GLY A 65 4.78 -6.15 1.11
CA GLY A 65 4.57 -4.73 1.36
C GLY A 65 3.97 -4.44 2.73
N MET A 66 3.90 -3.16 3.07
CA MET A 66 3.21 -2.67 4.27
C MET A 66 2.38 -1.44 3.94
N GLN A 67 1.24 -1.30 4.60
CA GLN A 67 0.35 -0.15 4.50
C GLN A 67 -0.25 0.24 5.85
N ALA A 68 -1.10 1.26 5.90
CA ALA A 68 -1.72 1.75 7.14
C ALA A 68 -0.70 2.11 8.23
N LEU A 69 0.44 2.68 7.84
CA LEU A 69 1.62 2.90 8.67
C LEU A 69 1.36 3.79 9.89
N LEU A 70 0.40 4.69 9.78
CA LEU A 70 0.07 5.74 10.75
C LEU A 70 -1.30 5.51 11.40
N PHE A 71 -1.89 4.32 11.18
CA PHE A 71 -3.17 3.99 11.79
C PHE A 71 -3.08 4.01 13.32
N GLY A 72 -4.07 4.62 13.97
CA GLY A 72 -4.10 4.77 15.43
C GLY A 72 -3.21 5.88 16.00
N THR A 73 -2.43 6.59 15.15
CA THR A 73 -1.65 7.76 15.58
C THR A 73 -2.49 9.03 15.59
N SER A 74 -2.04 10.03 16.37
CA SER A 74 -2.64 11.36 16.44
C SER A 74 -1.55 12.44 16.47
N GLY A 75 -1.87 13.65 15.98
CA GLY A 75 -0.98 14.79 16.03
C GLY A 75 0.24 14.74 15.09
N LEU A 76 0.31 13.73 14.21
CA LEU A 76 1.39 13.57 13.24
C LEU A 76 0.96 14.13 11.87
N ASN A 77 1.76 15.08 11.35
CA ASN A 77 1.50 15.67 10.03
C ASN A 77 2.82 16.09 9.38
N VAL A 78 2.96 15.77 8.07
CA VAL A 78 4.09 16.23 7.24
C VAL A 78 4.26 17.75 7.29
N PHE A 79 3.14 18.47 7.33
CA PHE A 79 3.08 19.94 7.36
C PHE A 79 2.86 20.51 8.77
N GLY A 80 3.05 19.68 9.79
CA GLY A 80 2.94 20.10 11.19
C GLY A 80 4.17 20.85 11.70
N THR A 81 4.20 21.09 13.01
CA THR A 81 5.37 21.70 13.66
C THR A 81 6.61 20.80 13.52
N PRO A 82 7.82 21.34 13.70
CA PRO A 82 9.05 20.53 13.70
C PRO A 82 8.98 19.33 14.65
N GLU A 83 8.37 19.51 15.83
CA GLU A 83 8.21 18.44 16.83
C GLU A 83 7.26 17.34 16.33
N SER A 84 6.15 17.71 15.63
CA SER A 84 5.22 16.79 15.00
C SER A 84 5.89 16.00 13.87
N GLN A 85 6.67 16.68 13.04
CA GLN A 85 7.44 16.04 11.96
C GLN A 85 8.48 15.06 12.53
N ASP A 86 9.22 15.46 13.56
CA ASP A 86 10.23 14.59 14.19
C ASP A 86 9.58 13.38 14.89
N ALA A 87 8.43 13.56 15.52
CA ALA A 87 7.67 12.45 16.09
C ALA A 87 7.19 11.47 15.01
N MET A 88 6.71 12.00 13.89
CA MET A 88 6.29 11.21 12.73
C MET A 88 7.46 10.43 12.13
N LEU A 89 8.63 11.06 11.95
CA LEU A 89 9.82 10.39 11.43
C LEU A 89 10.33 9.30 12.38
N ARG A 90 10.28 9.50 13.71
CA ARG A 90 10.61 8.44 14.69
C ARG A 90 9.66 7.24 14.56
N HIS A 91 8.37 7.48 14.45
CA HIS A 91 7.38 6.42 14.24
C HIS A 91 7.64 5.67 12.93
N LEU A 92 7.85 6.39 11.82
CA LEU A 92 8.12 5.80 10.52
C LEU A 92 9.47 5.06 10.47
N ALA A 93 10.47 5.49 11.25
CA ALA A 93 11.72 4.75 11.40
C ALA A 93 11.49 3.37 12.04
N ALA A 94 10.65 3.30 13.06
CA ALA A 94 10.24 2.02 13.66
C ALA A 94 9.49 1.14 12.65
N VAL A 95 8.60 1.72 11.86
CA VAL A 95 7.89 1.02 10.77
C VAL A 95 8.87 0.52 9.71
N CYS A 96 9.86 1.32 9.29
CA CYS A 96 10.91 0.88 8.35
C CYS A 96 11.72 -0.30 8.90
N ARG A 97 12.07 -0.29 10.21
CA ARG A 97 12.74 -1.40 10.88
C ARG A 97 11.90 -2.67 10.87
N ILE A 98 10.60 -2.55 11.16
CA ILE A 98 9.64 -3.67 11.07
C ILE A 98 9.61 -4.21 9.64
N GLY A 99 9.46 -3.35 8.64
CA GLY A 99 9.46 -3.75 7.23
C GLY A 99 10.72 -4.52 6.82
N ALA A 100 11.89 -4.00 7.21
CA ALA A 100 13.17 -4.68 6.97
C ALA A 100 13.21 -6.08 7.63
N GLY A 101 12.80 -6.19 8.88
CA GLY A 101 12.76 -7.46 9.62
C GLY A 101 11.78 -8.47 9.03
N LEU A 102 10.60 -8.02 8.60
CA LEU A 102 9.61 -8.86 7.92
C LEU A 102 10.05 -9.29 6.52
N GLY A 103 10.93 -8.52 5.87
CA GLY A 103 11.27 -8.67 4.45
C GLY A 103 10.36 -7.86 3.51
N SER A 104 9.42 -7.09 4.08
CA SER A 104 8.51 -6.21 3.34
C SER A 104 9.23 -4.95 2.90
N LYS A 105 9.67 -4.91 1.64
CA LYS A 105 10.52 -3.83 1.14
C LYS A 105 9.74 -2.62 0.59
N ARG A 106 8.44 -2.73 0.42
CA ARG A 106 7.57 -1.69 -0.13
C ARG A 106 6.62 -1.20 0.95
N ILE A 107 6.74 0.07 1.31
CA ILE A 107 6.02 0.66 2.46
C ILE A 107 5.18 1.82 1.96
N VAL A 108 3.86 1.64 1.94
CA VAL A 108 2.90 2.58 1.34
C VAL A 108 2.57 3.71 2.30
N PHE A 109 2.86 4.93 1.90
CA PHE A 109 2.50 6.15 2.60
C PHE A 109 1.23 6.73 1.99
N GLY A 110 0.07 6.36 2.55
CA GLY A 110 -1.25 6.66 1.99
C GLY A 110 -2.22 7.41 2.91
N SER A 111 -1.81 7.94 4.07
CA SER A 111 -2.74 8.57 5.02
C SER A 111 -3.04 10.04 4.70
N PRO A 112 -4.29 10.43 4.27
CA PRO A 112 -4.66 11.81 3.97
C PRO A 112 -4.46 12.77 5.14
N LYS A 113 -4.95 12.40 6.33
CA LYS A 113 -4.90 13.27 7.53
C LYS A 113 -3.49 13.52 8.08
N ASN A 114 -2.52 12.74 7.69
CA ASN A 114 -1.13 12.93 8.10
C ASN A 114 -0.32 13.79 7.11
N ARG A 115 -0.97 14.35 6.11
CA ARG A 115 -0.39 15.24 5.09
C ARG A 115 -1.32 16.41 4.74
N ASP A 116 -2.03 16.91 5.74
CA ASP A 116 -2.90 18.08 5.60
C ASP A 116 -2.06 19.36 5.49
N ARG A 117 -2.12 19.99 4.30
CA ARG A 117 -1.39 21.21 3.94
C ARG A 117 -2.19 22.50 4.20
N SER A 118 -3.29 22.43 4.91
CA SER A 118 -4.17 23.57 5.14
C SER A 118 -3.40 24.78 5.65
N GLY A 119 -3.65 25.95 5.04
CA GLY A 119 -2.98 27.20 5.37
C GLY A 119 -1.65 27.46 4.65
N LEU A 120 -1.15 26.52 3.85
CA LEU A 120 0.09 26.68 3.07
C LEU A 120 -0.21 26.91 1.58
N ASN A 121 0.60 27.74 0.93
CA ASN A 121 0.61 27.86 -0.53
C ASN A 121 1.40 26.70 -1.17
N ASP A 122 1.34 26.59 -2.50
CA ASP A 122 1.96 25.45 -3.23
C ASP A 122 3.50 25.44 -3.08
N GLN A 123 4.15 26.59 -3.07
CA GLN A 123 5.60 26.70 -2.93
C GLN A 123 6.06 26.25 -1.54
N GLU A 124 5.40 26.72 -0.49
CA GLU A 124 5.67 26.33 0.89
C GLU A 124 5.43 24.83 1.08
N THR A 125 4.29 24.33 0.58
CA THR A 125 3.92 22.92 0.62
C THR A 125 5.01 22.05 0.00
N MET A 126 5.45 22.36 -1.21
CA MET A 126 6.46 21.58 -1.91
C MET A 126 7.80 21.61 -1.19
N ALA A 127 8.23 22.79 -0.69
CA ALA A 127 9.48 22.92 0.05
C ALA A 127 9.50 22.05 1.32
N ILE A 128 8.41 22.06 2.09
CA ILE A 128 8.27 21.24 3.30
C ILE A 128 8.22 19.75 2.94
N ALA A 129 7.41 19.36 1.95
CA ALA A 129 7.26 17.98 1.52
C ALA A 129 8.61 17.40 1.06
N VAL A 130 9.35 18.12 0.21
CA VAL A 130 10.66 17.66 -0.28
C VAL A 130 11.64 17.48 0.88
N SER A 131 11.69 18.41 1.82
CA SER A 131 12.55 18.30 2.99
C SER A 131 12.18 17.08 3.86
N PHE A 132 10.89 16.92 4.16
CA PHE A 132 10.39 15.82 4.98
C PHE A 132 10.64 14.45 4.31
N PHE A 133 10.26 14.28 3.05
CA PHE A 133 10.40 13.00 2.35
C PHE A 133 11.86 12.64 2.03
N ARG A 134 12.78 13.60 1.91
CA ARG A 134 14.21 13.31 1.84
C ARG A 134 14.71 12.71 3.15
N ARG A 135 14.36 13.29 4.29
CA ARG A 135 14.69 12.75 5.62
C ARG A 135 14.10 11.34 5.81
N LEU A 136 12.84 11.13 5.40
CA LEU A 136 12.20 9.81 5.43
C LEU A 136 12.89 8.84 4.47
N GLY A 137 13.32 9.30 3.31
CA GLY A 137 14.08 8.53 2.33
C GLY A 137 15.42 8.03 2.88
N ASP A 138 16.16 8.89 3.60
CA ASP A 138 17.41 8.50 4.27
C ASP A 138 17.15 7.40 5.31
N ILE A 139 16.09 7.52 6.11
CA ILE A 139 15.66 6.51 7.08
C ILE A 139 15.34 5.20 6.36
N ALA A 140 14.47 5.24 5.36
CA ALA A 140 14.08 4.07 4.58
C ALA A 140 15.29 3.38 3.95
N HIS A 141 16.21 4.18 3.39
CA HIS A 141 17.44 3.67 2.80
C HIS A 141 18.31 2.92 3.80
N SER A 142 18.47 3.45 5.02
CA SER A 142 19.28 2.80 6.07
C SER A 142 18.70 1.44 6.49
N HIS A 143 17.41 1.22 6.29
CA HIS A 143 16.71 -0.06 6.54
C HIS A 143 16.56 -0.94 5.26
N GLY A 144 17.01 -0.48 4.10
CA GLY A 144 16.88 -1.22 2.83
C GLY A 144 15.44 -1.35 2.33
N VAL A 145 14.56 -0.40 2.67
CA VAL A 145 13.16 -0.34 2.24
C VAL A 145 12.89 0.90 1.37
N VAL A 146 11.75 0.92 0.70
CA VAL A 146 11.29 2.02 -0.16
C VAL A 146 9.94 2.49 0.33
N ILE A 147 9.80 3.79 0.54
CA ILE A 147 8.51 4.44 0.79
C ILE A 147 7.83 4.72 -0.54
N CYS A 148 6.61 4.22 -0.69
CA CYS A 148 5.79 4.38 -1.87
C CYS A 148 4.71 5.43 -1.58
N LEU A 149 4.85 6.63 -2.14
CA LEU A 149 3.89 7.72 -1.94
C LEU A 149 2.63 7.44 -2.75
N GLU A 150 1.49 7.47 -2.07
CA GLU A 150 0.21 7.11 -2.66
C GLU A 150 -0.64 8.35 -2.96
N PRO A 151 -1.17 8.49 -4.19
CA PRO A 151 -2.20 9.47 -4.48
C PRO A 151 -3.50 9.08 -3.76
N ASN A 152 -4.09 10.03 -3.01
CA ASN A 152 -5.40 9.83 -2.41
C ASN A 152 -6.40 10.87 -2.94
N PRO A 153 -7.52 10.45 -3.51
CA PRO A 153 -8.57 11.35 -4.01
C PRO A 153 -9.09 12.30 -2.93
N THR A 154 -9.52 13.50 -3.37
CA THR A 154 -10.04 14.54 -2.46
C THR A 154 -11.27 14.12 -1.67
N CYS A 155 -12.08 13.18 -2.18
CA CYS A 155 -13.23 12.62 -1.47
C CYS A 155 -12.85 11.90 -0.18
N TYR A 156 -11.59 11.45 -0.04
CA TYR A 156 -11.06 10.87 1.21
C TYR A 156 -10.46 11.92 2.16
N GLY A 157 -10.70 13.21 1.88
CA GLY A 157 -10.21 14.32 2.71
C GLY A 157 -8.75 14.71 2.43
N ALA A 158 -8.15 14.21 1.36
CA ALA A 158 -6.80 14.61 0.96
C ALA A 158 -6.79 16.00 0.30
N ASN A 159 -5.77 16.79 0.58
CA ASN A 159 -5.50 18.07 -0.06
C ASN A 159 -4.04 18.20 -0.56
N PHE A 160 -3.31 17.08 -0.57
CA PHE A 160 -1.94 16.97 -1.08
C PHE A 160 -1.69 15.55 -1.61
N MET A 161 -1.04 15.47 -2.77
CA MET A 161 -0.86 14.24 -3.54
C MET A 161 -2.23 13.59 -3.85
N THR A 162 -3.12 14.37 -4.47
CA THR A 162 -4.51 13.97 -4.73
C THR A 162 -4.69 13.25 -6.07
N SER A 163 -3.67 13.28 -6.94
CA SER A 163 -3.65 12.64 -8.25
C SER A 163 -2.31 11.98 -8.54
N SER A 164 -2.29 11.08 -9.52
CA SER A 164 -1.07 10.43 -9.98
C SER A 164 -0.03 11.46 -10.46
N ARG A 165 -0.46 12.50 -11.18
CA ARG A 165 0.43 13.56 -11.66
C ARG A 165 1.05 14.36 -10.51
N GLU A 166 0.26 14.78 -9.53
CA GLU A 166 0.77 15.54 -8.38
C GLU A 166 1.76 14.71 -7.57
N THR A 167 1.45 13.44 -7.32
CA THR A 167 2.32 12.52 -6.59
C THR A 167 3.64 12.28 -7.33
N LEU A 168 3.59 12.08 -8.64
CA LEU A 168 4.79 11.96 -9.47
C LEU A 168 5.69 13.19 -9.38
N GLU A 169 5.10 14.39 -9.38
CA GLU A 169 5.87 15.64 -9.25
C GLU A 169 6.59 15.70 -7.89
N VAL A 170 5.91 15.32 -6.80
CA VAL A 170 6.54 15.23 -5.48
C VAL A 170 7.70 14.23 -5.49
N VAL A 171 7.50 13.03 -6.02
CA VAL A 171 8.55 12.00 -6.09
C VAL A 171 9.78 12.48 -6.87
N ARG A 172 9.55 13.17 -8.00
CA ARG A 172 10.64 13.75 -8.82
C ARG A 172 11.40 14.85 -8.10
N GLN A 173 10.71 15.75 -7.42
CA GLN A 173 11.36 16.84 -6.68
C GLN A 173 12.07 16.34 -5.43
N VAL A 174 11.54 15.32 -4.76
CA VAL A 174 12.25 14.64 -3.66
C VAL A 174 13.55 14.02 -4.19
N GLY A 175 13.52 13.33 -5.33
CA GLY A 175 14.69 12.81 -6.00
C GLY A 175 15.51 11.84 -5.17
N HIS A 176 14.86 11.01 -4.32
CA HIS A 176 15.54 10.09 -3.44
C HIS A 176 15.26 8.63 -3.83
N ARG A 177 16.31 7.80 -3.93
CA ARG A 177 16.22 6.40 -4.40
C ARG A 177 15.32 5.49 -3.56
N SER A 178 15.06 5.84 -2.30
CA SER A 178 14.16 5.11 -1.40
C SER A 178 12.79 5.78 -1.24
N ILE A 179 12.44 6.70 -2.16
CA ILE A 179 11.11 7.29 -2.30
C ILE A 179 10.63 7.01 -3.71
N GLY A 180 9.52 6.33 -3.83
CA GLY A 180 8.86 6.04 -5.10
C GLY A 180 7.36 6.32 -5.03
N MET A 181 6.64 5.84 -6.01
CA MET A 181 5.21 6.05 -6.15
C MET A 181 4.43 4.76 -5.93
N GLN A 182 3.29 4.86 -5.30
CA GLN A 182 2.24 3.84 -5.27
C GLN A 182 1.29 4.07 -6.44
N LEU A 183 0.89 2.99 -7.12
CA LEU A 183 -0.25 2.99 -8.04
C LEU A 183 -1.43 2.33 -7.35
N ASP A 184 -2.59 2.99 -7.34
CA ASP A 184 -3.83 2.48 -6.75
C ASP A 184 -4.98 2.58 -7.76
N THR A 185 -5.63 1.44 -8.09
CA THR A 185 -6.67 1.40 -9.13
C THR A 185 -7.97 2.07 -8.69
N GLY A 186 -8.31 2.03 -7.41
CA GLY A 186 -9.47 2.71 -6.87
C GLY A 186 -9.30 4.23 -6.95
N ALA A 187 -8.11 4.74 -6.63
CA ALA A 187 -7.79 6.15 -6.79
C ALA A 187 -7.85 6.59 -8.27
N LEU A 188 -7.33 5.78 -9.19
CA LEU A 188 -7.47 6.05 -10.63
C LEU A 188 -8.94 6.14 -11.05
N ALA A 189 -9.77 5.19 -10.60
CA ALA A 189 -11.20 5.17 -10.94
C ALA A 189 -11.94 6.39 -10.41
N ILE A 190 -11.71 6.77 -9.15
CA ILE A 190 -12.34 7.95 -8.52
C ILE A 190 -11.93 9.23 -9.24
N ASN A 191 -10.65 9.37 -9.61
CA ASN A 191 -10.13 10.55 -10.28
C ASN A 191 -10.42 10.58 -11.80
N GLY A 192 -10.96 9.50 -12.36
CA GLY A 192 -11.14 9.37 -13.82
C GLY A 192 -9.82 9.35 -14.57
N GLU A 193 -8.74 8.87 -13.95
CA GLU A 193 -7.42 8.77 -14.56
C GLU A 193 -7.31 7.50 -15.41
N ASP A 194 -6.82 7.64 -16.66
CA ASP A 194 -6.58 6.50 -17.54
C ASP A 194 -5.29 5.77 -17.14
N PRO A 195 -5.34 4.47 -16.77
CA PRO A 195 -4.16 3.72 -16.37
C PRO A 195 -3.06 3.65 -17.44
N TRP A 196 -3.42 3.68 -18.73
CA TRP A 196 -2.44 3.72 -19.82
C TRP A 196 -1.66 5.03 -19.83
N ILE A 197 -2.36 6.16 -19.70
CA ILE A 197 -1.74 7.49 -19.69
C ILE A 197 -0.90 7.66 -18.41
N VAL A 198 -1.43 7.24 -17.27
CA VAL A 198 -0.70 7.34 -16.01
C VAL A 198 0.58 6.50 -16.05
N LEU A 199 0.51 5.25 -16.47
CA LEU A 199 1.68 4.37 -16.49
C LEU A 199 2.70 4.74 -17.54
N GLU A 200 2.29 5.30 -18.67
CA GLU A 200 3.24 5.85 -19.66
C GLU A 200 4.17 6.89 -19.04
N HIS A 201 3.69 7.67 -18.06
CA HIS A 201 4.45 8.76 -17.44
C HIS A 201 5.08 8.39 -16.10
N CYS A 202 4.46 7.46 -15.35
CA CYS A 202 4.82 7.16 -13.96
C CYS A 202 5.55 5.83 -13.77
N ALA A 203 5.51 4.89 -14.72
CA ALA A 203 5.93 3.50 -14.52
C ALA A 203 7.34 3.36 -13.92
N SER A 204 8.30 4.18 -14.37
CA SER A 204 9.68 4.15 -13.84
C SER A 204 9.81 4.59 -12.37
N HIS A 205 8.77 5.17 -11.79
CA HIS A 205 8.72 5.63 -10.39
C HIS A 205 7.79 4.78 -9.54
N VAL A 206 6.95 3.93 -10.17
CA VAL A 206 6.05 3.03 -9.44
C VAL A 206 6.86 1.90 -8.80
N CYS A 207 6.72 1.77 -7.49
CA CYS A 207 7.42 0.76 -6.69
C CYS A 207 6.48 -0.30 -6.12
N HIS A 208 5.19 0.02 -6.00
CA HIS A 208 4.17 -0.87 -5.47
C HIS A 208 2.81 -0.59 -6.12
N VAL A 209 1.92 -1.59 -6.11
CA VAL A 209 0.62 -1.53 -6.79
C VAL A 209 -0.46 -2.10 -5.89
N HIS A 210 -1.54 -1.34 -5.67
CA HIS A 210 -2.78 -1.83 -5.14
C HIS A 210 -3.84 -2.00 -6.25
N ALA A 211 -4.43 -3.18 -6.32
CA ALA A 211 -5.69 -3.42 -6.99
C ALA A 211 -6.81 -3.20 -5.98
N SER A 212 -7.50 -2.09 -6.10
CA SER A 212 -8.54 -1.66 -5.17
C SER A 212 -9.77 -1.16 -5.91
N GLU A 213 -10.85 -1.01 -5.20
CA GLU A 213 -12.09 -0.38 -5.65
C GLU A 213 -12.32 0.93 -4.91
N PRO A 214 -13.14 1.85 -5.44
CA PRO A 214 -13.64 2.96 -4.65
C PRO A 214 -14.19 2.49 -3.30
N ASP A 215 -13.94 3.27 -2.24
CA ASP A 215 -14.32 2.97 -0.85
C ASP A 215 -13.73 1.66 -0.30
N LEU A 216 -12.69 1.13 -0.93
CA LEU A 216 -12.04 -0.14 -0.58
C LEU A 216 -13.03 -1.32 -0.48
N LEU A 217 -14.04 -1.32 -1.34
CA LEU A 217 -14.95 -2.45 -1.50
C LEU A 217 -14.19 -3.70 -1.95
N PRO A 218 -14.75 -4.92 -1.75
CA PRO A 218 -14.19 -6.12 -2.34
C PRO A 218 -14.02 -5.97 -3.86
N LEU A 219 -12.91 -6.47 -4.38
CA LEU A 219 -12.57 -6.34 -5.79
C LEU A 219 -13.70 -6.87 -6.68
N GLY A 220 -14.17 -6.05 -7.62
CA GLY A 220 -15.31 -6.33 -8.49
C GLY A 220 -16.65 -5.75 -8.02
N ASP A 221 -16.76 -5.25 -6.79
CA ASP A 221 -18.00 -4.71 -6.25
C ASP A 221 -18.13 -3.18 -6.49
N GLY A 222 -17.03 -2.48 -6.76
CA GLY A 222 -17.01 -1.01 -6.94
C GLY A 222 -17.06 -0.54 -8.40
N GLY A 223 -17.01 -1.45 -9.36
CA GLY A 223 -17.11 -1.14 -10.79
C GLY A 223 -15.82 -0.59 -11.41
N GLY A 224 -14.67 -0.77 -10.80
CA GLY A 224 -13.37 -0.46 -11.38
C GLY A 224 -13.10 -1.25 -12.67
N ASP A 225 -12.48 -0.61 -13.68
CA ASP A 225 -12.08 -1.30 -14.93
C ASP A 225 -10.76 -2.06 -14.73
N HIS A 226 -10.83 -3.20 -14.01
CA HIS A 226 -9.67 -4.05 -13.77
C HIS A 226 -9.10 -4.67 -15.04
N ALA A 227 -9.88 -4.87 -16.07
CA ALA A 227 -9.38 -5.37 -17.36
C ALA A 227 -8.43 -4.37 -18.00
N LYS A 228 -8.81 -3.10 -18.03
CA LYS A 228 -8.01 -2.01 -18.57
C LYS A 228 -6.76 -1.77 -17.73
N ALA A 229 -6.91 -1.71 -16.40
CA ALA A 229 -5.81 -1.50 -15.48
C ALA A 229 -4.77 -2.63 -15.60
N ALA A 230 -5.21 -3.89 -15.59
CA ALA A 230 -4.33 -5.05 -15.71
C ALA A 230 -3.59 -5.08 -17.05
N ALA A 231 -4.26 -4.73 -18.17
CA ALA A 231 -3.62 -4.66 -19.47
C ALA A 231 -2.48 -3.62 -19.51
N ALA A 232 -2.71 -2.44 -18.93
CA ALA A 232 -1.68 -1.40 -18.82
C ALA A 232 -0.53 -1.85 -17.90
N MET A 233 -0.83 -2.45 -16.74
CA MET A 233 0.19 -2.97 -15.82
C MET A 233 1.06 -4.06 -16.44
N LYS A 234 0.47 -4.99 -17.20
CA LYS A 234 1.22 -6.05 -17.90
C LYS A 234 2.22 -5.49 -18.89
N LYS A 235 1.91 -4.35 -19.51
CA LYS A 235 2.83 -3.67 -20.42
C LYS A 235 3.94 -2.91 -19.71
N TYR A 236 3.58 -2.13 -18.69
CA TYR A 236 4.49 -1.15 -18.09
C TYR A 236 5.17 -1.63 -16.79
N LEU A 237 4.54 -2.58 -16.10
CA LEU A 237 4.95 -3.09 -14.78
C LEU A 237 4.96 -4.64 -14.73
N PRO A 238 5.53 -5.35 -15.73
CA PRO A 238 5.36 -6.81 -15.88
C PRO A 238 5.86 -7.63 -14.68
N ASP A 239 6.84 -7.10 -13.94
CA ASP A 239 7.49 -7.80 -12.82
C ASP A 239 6.99 -7.35 -11.44
N HIS A 240 5.94 -6.52 -11.39
CA HIS A 240 5.39 -6.04 -10.13
C HIS A 240 4.45 -7.06 -9.48
N VAL A 241 4.44 -7.02 -8.14
CA VAL A 241 3.39 -7.65 -7.35
C VAL A 241 2.18 -6.71 -7.34
N VAL A 242 1.01 -7.27 -7.59
CA VAL A 242 -0.28 -6.56 -7.48
C VAL A 242 -0.97 -7.04 -6.22
N SER A 243 -1.09 -6.17 -5.24
CA SER A 243 -1.71 -6.47 -3.97
C SER A 243 -3.17 -6.02 -3.97
N ILE A 244 -4.09 -6.93 -3.68
CA ILE A 244 -5.51 -6.59 -3.49
C ILE A 244 -5.62 -5.75 -2.22
N GLU A 245 -6.25 -4.58 -2.34
CA GLU A 245 -6.57 -3.74 -1.21
C GLU A 245 -8.08 -3.60 -1.06
N MET A 246 -8.61 -4.13 0.02
CA MET A 246 -10.02 -4.04 0.40
C MET A 246 -10.15 -4.04 1.91
N LEU A 247 -11.20 -3.43 2.43
CA LEU A 247 -11.50 -3.49 3.87
C LEU A 247 -12.19 -4.81 4.24
N ALA A 248 -11.98 -5.23 5.49
CA ALA A 248 -12.77 -6.29 6.10
C ALA A 248 -14.26 -5.97 6.02
N THR A 249 -15.06 -6.88 5.46
CA THR A 249 -16.50 -6.70 5.23
C THR A 249 -17.30 -6.77 6.53
N LYS A 250 -18.37 -5.97 6.63
CA LYS A 250 -19.22 -5.96 7.84
C LYS A 250 -20.36 -6.98 7.79
N ASN A 251 -20.84 -7.28 6.59
CA ASN A 251 -22.08 -8.05 6.38
C ASN A 251 -21.84 -9.39 5.65
N GLU A 252 -20.59 -9.74 5.42
CA GLU A 252 -20.15 -10.97 4.77
C GLU A 252 -18.94 -11.50 5.53
N ALA A 253 -18.78 -12.82 5.61
CA ALA A 253 -17.59 -13.43 6.19
C ALA A 253 -16.33 -13.01 5.39
N HIS A 254 -15.27 -12.59 6.08
CA HIS A 254 -14.06 -12.05 5.44
C HIS A 254 -13.46 -13.06 4.44
N VAL A 255 -13.38 -14.34 4.80
CA VAL A 255 -12.85 -15.40 3.91
C VAL A 255 -13.66 -15.47 2.61
N ALA A 256 -14.99 -15.34 2.66
CA ALA A 256 -15.84 -15.39 1.47
C ALA A 256 -15.66 -14.17 0.57
N SER A 257 -15.60 -12.97 1.14
CA SER A 257 -15.33 -11.74 0.38
C SER A 257 -13.93 -11.73 -0.24
N ILE A 258 -12.92 -12.23 0.49
CA ILE A 258 -11.55 -12.40 -0.02
C ILE A 258 -11.54 -13.39 -1.19
N GLU A 259 -12.23 -14.52 -1.07
CA GLU A 259 -12.31 -15.52 -2.14
C GLU A 259 -12.89 -14.93 -3.43
N ARG A 260 -13.98 -14.14 -3.34
CA ARG A 260 -14.55 -13.45 -4.49
C ARG A 260 -13.56 -12.45 -5.11
N ALA A 261 -12.87 -11.68 -4.28
CA ALA A 261 -11.84 -10.73 -4.72
C ALA A 261 -10.66 -11.44 -5.42
N LEU A 262 -10.24 -12.60 -4.90
CA LEU A 262 -9.20 -13.43 -5.53
C LEU A 262 -9.64 -13.91 -6.92
N HIS A 263 -10.90 -14.33 -7.11
CA HIS A 263 -11.42 -14.73 -8.43
C HIS A 263 -11.30 -13.59 -9.44
N VAL A 264 -11.65 -12.37 -9.05
CA VAL A 264 -11.52 -11.18 -9.91
C VAL A 264 -10.05 -10.90 -10.23
N ALA A 265 -9.18 -10.93 -9.22
CA ALA A 265 -7.76 -10.65 -9.39
C ALA A 265 -7.08 -11.70 -10.30
N ILE A 266 -7.35 -12.97 -10.11
CA ILE A 266 -6.80 -14.06 -10.93
C ILE A 266 -7.25 -13.89 -12.37
N ARG A 267 -8.54 -13.65 -12.60
CA ARG A 267 -9.11 -13.46 -13.94
C ARG A 267 -8.42 -12.35 -14.73
N TYR A 268 -8.19 -11.20 -14.11
CA TYR A 268 -7.68 -10.03 -14.84
C TYR A 268 -6.15 -9.91 -14.79
N TYR A 269 -5.55 -10.11 -13.64
CA TYR A 269 -4.12 -9.84 -13.45
C TYR A 269 -3.23 -11.05 -13.74
N ARG A 270 -3.70 -12.30 -13.51
CA ARG A 270 -2.98 -13.51 -13.94
C ARG A 270 -3.29 -13.93 -15.35
N ASN A 271 -4.48 -13.69 -15.90
CA ASN A 271 -5.02 -14.26 -17.14
C ASN A 271 -5.31 -15.78 -17.06
N GLU A 272 -5.66 -16.26 -15.91
CA GLU A 272 -6.07 -17.64 -15.71
C GLU A 272 -7.59 -17.73 -15.63
N SER A 273 -8.19 -18.75 -16.27
CA SER A 273 -9.56 -19.12 -15.99
C SER A 273 -9.59 -19.78 -14.61
N VAL A 274 -10.41 -19.26 -13.70
CA VAL A 274 -10.63 -19.91 -12.41
C VAL A 274 -11.50 -21.16 -12.68
N GLU A 275 -10.91 -22.35 -12.63
CA GLU A 275 -11.68 -23.58 -12.54
C GLU A 275 -12.33 -23.64 -11.16
N VAL A 276 -13.64 -23.43 -11.12
CA VAL A 276 -14.42 -23.63 -9.90
C VAL A 276 -14.52 -25.16 -9.72
N HIS A 277 -13.69 -25.71 -8.87
CA HIS A 277 -13.92 -27.07 -8.37
C HIS A 277 -15.11 -27.01 -7.40
N GLU A 278 -16.26 -27.52 -7.88
CA GLU A 278 -17.45 -27.76 -7.05
C GLU A 278 -17.17 -28.78 -5.93
#